data_f8abf6067e39e755968b7388e5055dcc
#
_entry.id   f8abf6067e39e755968b7388e5055dcc
#
_cell.length_a   1.000
_cell.length_b   1.000
_cell.length_c   1.000
_cell.angle_alpha   90.00
_cell.angle_beta   90.00
_cell.angle_gamma   90.00
#
_symmetry.space_group_name_H-M   'P 1'
#
loop_
_entity.id
_entity.type
_entity.pdbx_description
1 polymer ?
#
loop_
_entity_poly.entity_id
_entity_poly.type
_entity_poly.pdbx_seq_one_letter_code
_entity_poly.pdbx_strand_id
1 'polypeptide(L)'
;GLGYLNDKEYARMVAEHCAARGYGPARAREELRRRGVPREHWDTALEGMDDPAEAIDAFLRKKLRGAELSDPRVRKRLSDALARRGFRWEDISAGLRRLGAEPEE
;
A
#
# COMPACT_ATOMS: atom_id res chain seq x y z
N GLY A 1 -2.05 -24.56 0.00
CA GLY A 1 -1.01 -25.23 0.43
C GLY A 1 -1.06 -26.69 0.35
N LEU A 2 0.03 -27.19 0.39
CA LEU A 2 0.18 -28.60 0.37
C LEU A 2 0.48 -29.15 1.72
N GLY A 3 0.20 -28.39 2.74
CA GLY A 3 0.41 -28.87 4.07
C GLY A 3 1.82 -28.74 4.58
N TYR A 4 2.70 -28.25 3.76
CA TYR A 4 4.05 -28.06 4.22
C TYR A 4 4.20 -26.78 4.96
N LEU A 5 3.52 -25.77 4.52
CA LEU A 5 3.62 -24.49 5.15
C LEU A 5 2.41 -24.27 5.99
N ASN A 6 2.66 -23.71 7.11
CA ASN A 6 1.60 -23.20 7.94
C ASN A 6 0.94 -22.10 7.14
N ASP A 7 -0.37 -22.14 7.02
CA ASP A 7 -1.12 -21.12 6.27
C ASP A 7 -0.87 -19.74 6.81
N LYS A 8 -0.69 -19.64 8.11
CA LYS A 8 -0.42 -18.37 8.74
C LYS A 8 0.91 -17.81 8.28
N GLU A 9 1.93 -18.64 8.19
CA GLU A 9 3.23 -18.20 7.73
C GLU A 9 3.21 -17.88 6.26
N TYR A 10 2.48 -18.67 5.49
CA TYR A 10 2.37 -18.39 4.07
C TYR A 10 1.69 -17.06 3.84
N ALA A 11 0.63 -16.77 4.60
CA ALA A 11 -0.05 -15.49 4.48
C ALA A 11 0.89 -14.34 4.77
N ARG A 12 1.73 -14.50 5.80
CA ARG A 12 2.68 -13.45 6.14
C ARG A 12 3.70 -13.26 5.03
N MET A 13 4.16 -14.34 4.45
CA MET A 13 5.10 -14.24 3.34
C MET A 13 4.50 -13.49 2.16
N VAL A 14 3.24 -13.76 1.86
CA VAL A 14 2.57 -13.06 0.77
C VAL A 14 2.48 -11.57 1.07
N ALA A 15 2.10 -11.22 2.29
CA ALA A 15 1.99 -9.82 2.67
C ALA A 15 3.33 -9.12 2.63
N GLU A 16 4.38 -9.78 3.08
CA GLU A 16 5.72 -9.20 3.05
C GLU A 16 6.19 -8.99 1.62
N HIS A 17 5.88 -9.94 0.76
CA HIS A 17 6.24 -9.82 -0.64
C HIS A 17 5.54 -8.62 -1.27
N CYS A 18 4.27 -8.42 -0.95
CA CYS A 18 3.52 -7.28 -1.47
C CYS A 18 4.09 -5.97 -0.93
N ALA A 19 4.43 -5.94 0.35
CA ALA A 19 5.01 -4.74 0.94
C ALA A 19 6.34 -4.39 0.29
N ALA A 20 7.15 -5.40 0.01
CA ALA A 20 8.44 -5.15 -0.61
C ALA A 20 8.29 -4.56 -2.00
N ARG A 21 7.17 -4.84 -2.65
CA ARG A 21 6.91 -4.28 -3.98
C ARG A 21 6.19 -2.94 -3.90
N GLY A 22 5.95 -2.44 -2.71
CA GLY A 22 5.28 -1.16 -2.56
C GLY A 22 3.77 -1.23 -2.70
N TYR A 23 3.20 -2.41 -2.56
CA TYR A 23 1.75 -2.56 -2.64
C TYR A 23 1.12 -2.26 -1.30
N GLY A 24 -0.11 -1.79 -1.34
CA GLY A 24 -0.86 -1.49 -0.13
C GLY A 24 -1.66 -2.69 0.37
N PRO A 25 -2.36 -2.51 1.48
CA PRO A 25 -3.12 -3.62 2.09
C PRO A 25 -4.19 -4.21 1.20
N ALA A 26 -4.89 -3.39 0.42
CA ALA A 26 -5.93 -3.91 -0.44
C ALA A 26 -5.37 -4.83 -1.51
N ARG A 27 -4.20 -4.50 -2.04
CA ARG A 27 -3.57 -5.36 -3.02
C ARG A 27 -3.08 -6.64 -2.38
N ALA A 28 -2.58 -6.54 -1.15
CA ALA A 28 -2.15 -7.72 -0.43
C ALA A 28 -3.31 -8.65 -0.16
N ARG A 29 -4.47 -8.10 0.21
CA ARG A 29 -5.65 -8.93 0.42
C ARG A 29 -6.05 -9.65 -0.87
N GLU A 30 -5.99 -8.95 -1.97
CA GLU A 30 -6.31 -9.56 -3.26
C GLU A 30 -5.37 -10.71 -3.56
N GLU A 31 -4.08 -10.53 -3.28
CA GLU A 31 -3.12 -11.60 -3.50
C GLU A 31 -3.39 -12.80 -2.59
N LEU A 32 -3.75 -12.54 -1.34
CA LEU A 32 -4.07 -13.62 -0.43
C LEU A 32 -5.26 -14.41 -0.93
N ARG A 33 -6.26 -13.69 -1.43
CA ARG A 33 -7.44 -14.34 -1.97
C ARG A 33 -7.09 -15.18 -3.19
N ARG A 34 -6.29 -14.63 -4.08
CA ARG A 34 -5.95 -15.34 -5.31
C ARG A 34 -5.13 -16.59 -5.04
N ARG A 35 -4.34 -16.56 -4.00
CA ARG A 35 -3.51 -17.71 -3.64
C ARG A 35 -4.23 -18.72 -2.77
N GLY A 36 -5.51 -18.45 -2.48
CA GLY A 36 -6.30 -19.40 -1.73
C GLY A 36 -5.99 -19.45 -0.24
N VAL A 37 -5.43 -18.40 0.30
CA VAL A 37 -5.15 -18.36 1.73
C VAL A 37 -6.47 -18.20 2.48
N PRO A 38 -6.72 -19.00 3.52
CA PRO A 38 -7.95 -18.85 4.28
C PRO A 38 -8.08 -17.46 4.88
N ARG A 39 -9.29 -16.95 4.83
CA ARG A 39 -9.54 -15.58 5.25
C ARG A 39 -9.15 -15.31 6.69
N GLU A 40 -9.23 -16.33 7.52
CA GLU A 40 -8.92 -16.16 8.93
C GLU A 40 -7.48 -15.74 9.18
N HIS A 41 -6.60 -15.92 8.20
CA HIS A 41 -5.20 -15.53 8.35
C HIS A 41 -4.88 -14.18 7.73
N TRP A 42 -5.84 -13.57 7.05
CA TRP A 42 -5.56 -12.32 6.34
C TRP A 42 -5.22 -11.18 7.29
N ASP A 43 -6.04 -11.00 8.31
CA ASP A 43 -5.85 -9.85 9.19
C ASP A 43 -4.49 -9.89 9.87
N THR A 44 -4.10 -11.04 10.36
CA THR A 44 -2.82 -11.17 11.03
C THR A 44 -1.67 -10.86 10.07
N ALA A 45 -1.79 -11.36 8.84
CA ALA A 45 -0.74 -11.11 7.86
C ALA A 45 -0.66 -9.64 7.50
N LEU A 46 -1.80 -8.99 7.37
CA LEU A 46 -1.82 -7.58 6.99
C LEU A 46 -1.33 -6.68 8.12
N GLU A 47 -1.54 -7.11 9.35
CA GLU A 47 -1.03 -6.36 10.49
C GLU A 47 0.50 -6.30 10.49
N GLY A 48 1.12 -7.29 9.90
CA GLY A 48 2.58 -7.30 9.85
C GLY A 48 3.16 -6.42 8.75
N MET A 49 2.31 -5.84 7.90
CA MET A 49 2.80 -4.96 6.86
C MET A 49 3.15 -3.59 7.46
N ASP A 50 4.04 -2.90 6.76
CA ASP A 50 4.39 -1.55 7.17
C ASP A 50 3.17 -0.66 7.17
N ASP A 51 3.24 0.37 7.98
CA ASP A 51 2.19 1.36 8.03
C ASP A 51 2.00 1.92 6.62
N PRO A 52 0.76 1.91 6.12
CA PRO A 52 0.51 2.47 4.78
C PRO A 52 1.01 3.90 4.64
N ALA A 53 0.96 4.68 5.71
CA ALA A 53 1.43 6.05 5.66
C ALA A 53 2.91 6.11 5.30
N GLU A 54 3.71 5.21 5.85
CA GLU A 54 5.13 5.20 5.56
C GLU A 54 5.39 4.79 4.12
N ALA A 55 4.67 3.80 3.65
CA ALA A 55 4.84 3.33 2.28
C ALA A 55 4.46 4.42 1.29
N ILE A 56 3.37 5.11 1.57
CA ILE A 56 2.90 6.19 0.71
C ILE A 56 3.91 7.33 0.70
N ASP A 57 4.41 7.71 1.87
CA ASP A 57 5.38 8.80 1.96
C ASP A 57 6.63 8.46 1.15
N ALA A 58 7.11 7.25 1.26
CA ALA A 58 8.29 6.84 0.52
C ALA A 58 8.05 6.90 -0.98
N PHE A 59 6.87 6.43 -1.41
CA PHE A 59 6.51 6.46 -2.81
C PHE A 59 6.46 7.91 -3.33
N LEU A 60 5.81 8.78 -2.56
CA LEU A 60 5.66 10.17 -2.99
C LEU A 60 6.99 10.89 -3.05
N ARG A 61 7.83 10.69 -2.06
CA ARG A 61 9.14 11.33 -2.07
C ARG A 61 9.94 10.91 -3.29
N LYS A 62 9.87 9.64 -3.61
CA LYS A 62 10.62 9.14 -4.73
C LYS A 62 10.10 9.70 -6.05
N LYS A 63 8.79 9.81 -6.17
CA LYS A 63 8.18 10.28 -7.41
C LYS A 63 8.17 11.78 -7.55
N LEU A 64 8.28 12.49 -6.44
CA LEU A 64 8.18 13.94 -6.48
C LEU A 64 9.50 14.65 -6.65
N ARG A 65 10.55 13.97 -6.99
CA ARG A 65 11.83 14.60 -7.13
C ARG A 65 11.74 15.76 -8.09
N GLY A 66 11.57 16.94 -7.57
CA GLY A 66 11.45 18.12 -8.38
C GLY A 66 10.10 18.37 -8.98
N ALA A 67 9.16 17.49 -8.79
CA ALA A 67 7.82 17.71 -9.29
C ALA A 67 7.02 18.56 -8.33
N GLU A 68 5.97 19.17 -8.87
CA GLU A 68 5.14 20.07 -8.08
C GLU A 68 3.91 19.36 -7.56
N LEU A 69 3.83 19.20 -6.28
CA LEU A 69 2.65 18.56 -5.70
C LEU A 69 1.44 19.47 -5.77
N SER A 70 1.65 20.77 -5.97
CA SER A 70 0.52 21.68 -6.11
C SER A 70 -0.16 21.55 -7.47
N ASP A 71 0.47 20.92 -8.43
CA ASP A 71 -0.14 20.72 -9.75
C ASP A 71 -1.19 19.62 -9.63
N PRO A 72 -2.46 19.93 -9.90
CA PRO A 72 -3.51 18.92 -9.76
C PRO A 72 -3.30 17.69 -10.64
N ARG A 73 -2.67 17.86 -11.78
CA ARG A 73 -2.42 16.72 -12.65
C ARG A 73 -1.41 15.77 -12.05
N VAL A 74 -0.40 16.33 -11.39
CA VAL A 74 0.59 15.50 -10.71
C VAL A 74 -0.06 14.76 -9.55
N ARG A 75 -0.88 15.48 -8.75
CA ARG A 75 -1.56 14.84 -7.64
C ARG A 75 -2.47 13.72 -8.11
N LYS A 76 -3.20 13.95 -9.19
CA LYS A 76 -4.11 12.93 -9.68
C LYS A 76 -3.33 11.71 -10.15
N ARG A 77 -2.25 11.93 -10.86
CA ARG A 77 -1.44 10.82 -11.37
C ARG A 77 -0.89 9.99 -10.22
N LEU A 78 -0.38 10.66 -9.19
CA LEU A 78 0.16 9.94 -8.04
C LEU A 78 -0.92 9.22 -7.27
N SER A 79 -2.07 9.87 -7.10
CA SER A 79 -3.20 9.23 -6.42
C SER A 79 -3.65 7.98 -7.17
N ASP A 80 -3.76 8.07 -8.48
CA ASP A 80 -4.17 6.93 -9.27
C ASP A 80 -3.17 5.79 -9.16
N ALA A 81 -1.88 6.13 -9.17
CA ALA A 81 -0.85 5.11 -9.05
C ALA A 81 -0.92 4.42 -7.70
N LEU A 82 -1.13 5.18 -6.63
CA LEU A 82 -1.22 4.59 -5.31
C LEU A 82 -2.48 3.74 -5.17
N ALA A 83 -3.58 4.20 -5.76
CA ALA A 83 -4.81 3.42 -5.72
C ALA A 83 -4.60 2.06 -6.42
N ARG A 84 -3.90 2.07 -7.54
CA ARG A 84 -3.62 0.82 -8.25
C ARG A 84 -2.72 -0.11 -7.44
N ARG A 85 -1.90 0.46 -6.57
CA ARG A 85 -1.05 -0.36 -5.71
C ARG A 85 -1.79 -0.91 -4.50
N GLY A 86 -3.06 -0.51 -4.34
CA GLY A 86 -3.87 -1.08 -3.28
C GLY A 86 -3.95 -0.25 -2.01
N PHE A 87 -3.70 1.04 -2.11
CA PHE A 87 -3.85 1.93 -0.96
C PHE A 87 -5.24 2.54 -0.97
N ARG A 88 -5.76 2.82 0.20
CA ARG A 88 -7.08 3.41 0.34
C ARG A 88 -7.00 4.91 0.13
N TRP A 89 -8.09 5.47 -0.37
CA TRP A 89 -8.12 6.91 -0.63
C TRP A 89 -7.81 7.73 0.61
N GLU A 90 -8.30 7.30 1.76
CA GLU A 90 -8.04 8.01 2.99
C GLU A 90 -6.56 8.11 3.28
N ASP A 91 -5.84 7.01 3.06
CA ASP A 91 -4.41 7.00 3.31
C ASP A 91 -3.67 7.82 2.26
N ILE A 92 -4.12 7.75 1.03
CA ILE A 92 -3.50 8.48 -0.06
C ILE A 92 -3.63 9.99 0.19
N SER A 93 -4.84 10.44 0.50
CA SER A 93 -5.05 11.85 0.70
C SER A 93 -4.30 12.38 1.93
N ALA A 94 -4.22 11.57 2.96
CA ALA A 94 -3.45 11.95 4.14
C ALA A 94 -1.97 12.11 3.79
N GLY A 95 -1.45 11.21 2.96
CA GLY A 95 -0.06 11.29 2.54
C GLY A 95 0.21 12.54 1.72
N LEU A 96 -0.70 12.87 0.82
CA LEU A 96 -0.54 14.07 0.02
C LEU A 96 -0.53 15.31 0.90
N ARG A 97 -1.39 15.34 1.90
CA ARG A 97 -1.43 16.47 2.83
C ARG A 97 -0.14 16.58 3.61
N ARG A 98 0.38 15.47 4.09
CA ARG A 98 1.61 15.50 4.87
C ARG A 98 2.77 16.06 4.06
N LEU A 99 2.79 15.82 2.77
CA LEU A 99 3.88 16.30 1.94
C LEU A 99 3.64 17.68 1.34
N GLY A 100 2.62 18.37 1.82
CA GLY A 100 2.45 19.76 1.44
C GLY A 100 1.55 20.03 0.27
N ALA A 101 0.76 19.06 -0.13
CA ALA A 101 -0.23 19.31 -1.14
C ALA A 101 -1.33 20.20 -0.60
N GLU A 102 -1.41 20.31 0.71
CA GLU A 102 -2.43 21.08 1.32
C GLU A 102 -2.08 22.51 1.28
N PRO A 103 -2.91 23.36 0.80
CA PRO A 103 -2.61 24.78 0.78
C PRO A 103 -2.54 25.23 2.20
N GLU A 104 -1.64 25.98 2.51
CA GLU A 104 -1.62 26.40 3.78
C GLU A 104 -2.47 27.32 4.01
N GLU A 105 -3.07 27.44 4.36
CA GLU A 105 -3.96 28.20 4.63
C GLU A 105 -3.82 29.11 4.92
#